data_c4f78f972c0af8bc6e8ecb7321433ae5
#
_entry.id   c4f78f972c0af8bc6e8ecb7321433ae5
#
_cell.length_a   1.000
_cell.length_b   1.000
_cell.length_c   1.000
_cell.angle_alpha   90.00
_cell.angle_beta   90.00
_cell.angle_gamma   90.00
#
_symmetry.space_group_name_H-M   'P 1'
#
loop_
_entity.id
_entity.type
_entity.pdbx_description
1 polymer ?
#
loop_
_entity_poly.entity_id
_entity_poly.type
_entity_poly.pdbx_seq_one_letter_code
_entity_poly.pdbx_strand_id
1 'polypeptide(L)'
;MKEERKTFFLFYFQVVMVFAYTIPQIINIVSGKTKGLTLVLYGGFMIYILVNLLLSIEAHNVNKTKGRKYLIIIYSLWVVSIGSLFISGMTKILWRGEDTVISIIILFLSLATLIYFKGVKDPFSKGFLGVWFKSLPQLWLAYTMLSIGSGIGLHPINLVAAHLTSTPRLIHVFIVGRAGKWDREARGLMLSEVSNVVTWWIVTTVWLILRTALV
;
A
#
# COMPACT_ATOMS: atom_id res chain seq x y z
N MET A 1 -26.56 -15.76 -3.14
CA MET A 1 -27.03 -14.48 -3.76
C MET A 1 -26.58 -13.23 -2.98
N LYS A 2 -26.80 -13.07 -1.66
CA LYS A 2 -26.35 -11.87 -0.90
C LYS A 2 -24.82 -11.73 -0.84
N GLU A 3 -24.07 -12.81 -0.65
CA GLU A 3 -22.59 -12.79 -0.59
C GLU A 3 -21.95 -12.50 -1.95
N GLU A 4 -22.49 -13.06 -3.03
CA GLU A 4 -21.96 -12.78 -4.38
C GLU A 4 -22.12 -11.30 -4.76
N ARG A 5 -23.26 -10.67 -4.38
CA ARG A 5 -23.46 -9.23 -4.61
C ARG A 5 -22.47 -8.37 -3.81
N LYS A 6 -22.16 -8.75 -2.56
CA LYS A 6 -21.17 -8.04 -1.75
C LYS A 6 -19.76 -8.15 -2.36
N THR A 7 -19.36 -9.35 -2.77
CA THR A 7 -18.06 -9.60 -3.40
C THR A 7 -17.93 -8.81 -4.70
N PHE A 8 -18.99 -8.76 -5.51
CA PHE A 8 -19.05 -8.00 -6.74
C PHE A 8 -18.92 -6.47 -6.48
N PHE A 9 -19.68 -5.94 -5.52
CA PHE A 9 -19.59 -4.53 -5.15
C PHE A 9 -18.19 -4.14 -4.66
N LEU A 10 -17.60 -4.94 -3.78
CA LEU A 10 -16.25 -4.72 -3.27
C LEU A 10 -15.20 -4.77 -4.41
N PHE A 11 -15.37 -5.63 -5.38
CA PHE A 11 -14.50 -5.71 -6.55
C PHE A 11 -14.53 -4.39 -7.35
N TYR A 12 -15.71 -3.90 -7.73
CA TYR A 12 -15.83 -2.64 -8.48
C TYR A 12 -15.36 -1.44 -7.68
N PHE A 13 -15.66 -1.40 -6.38
CA PHE A 13 -15.14 -0.36 -5.51
C PHE A 13 -13.62 -0.32 -5.52
N GLN A 14 -12.96 -1.47 -5.40
CA GLN A 14 -11.49 -1.55 -5.47
C GLN A 14 -10.95 -1.11 -6.83
N VAL A 15 -11.58 -1.50 -7.93
CA VAL A 15 -11.20 -1.06 -9.28
C VAL A 15 -11.26 0.46 -9.39
N VAL A 16 -12.34 1.09 -8.93
CA VAL A 16 -12.48 2.55 -8.93
C VAL A 16 -11.37 3.20 -8.09
N MET A 17 -11.06 2.64 -6.91
CA MET A 17 -10.01 3.18 -6.04
C MET A 17 -8.61 3.07 -6.64
N VAL A 18 -8.31 2.00 -7.40
CA VAL A 18 -7.05 1.88 -8.16
C VAL A 18 -6.88 3.07 -9.09
N PHE A 19 -7.88 3.40 -9.87
CA PHE A 19 -7.82 4.52 -10.81
C PHE A 19 -7.85 5.88 -10.10
N ALA A 20 -8.65 6.04 -9.07
CA ALA A 20 -8.70 7.25 -8.25
C ALA A 20 -7.36 7.54 -7.57
N TYR A 21 -6.63 6.49 -7.15
CA TYR A 21 -5.30 6.63 -6.61
C TYR A 21 -4.26 6.97 -7.69
N THR A 22 -4.34 6.35 -8.85
CA THR A 22 -3.25 6.34 -9.84
C THR A 22 -3.30 7.53 -10.79
N ILE A 23 -4.47 7.82 -11.39
CA ILE A 23 -4.58 8.82 -12.45
C ILE A 23 -4.18 10.22 -11.99
N PRO A 24 -4.72 10.77 -10.87
CA PRO A 24 -4.34 12.11 -10.41
C PRO A 24 -2.85 12.22 -10.07
N GLN A 25 -2.28 11.14 -9.54
CA GLN A 25 -0.87 11.10 -9.18
C GLN A 25 0.05 11.04 -10.41
N ILE A 26 -0.31 10.28 -11.44
CA ILE A 26 0.42 10.30 -12.72
C ILE A 26 0.41 11.72 -13.31
N ILE A 27 -0.75 12.37 -13.34
CA ILE A 27 -0.88 13.74 -13.84
C ILE A 27 0.04 14.69 -13.06
N ASN A 28 0.10 14.60 -11.73
CA ASN A 28 1.02 15.40 -10.92
C ASN A 28 2.48 15.13 -11.28
N ILE A 29 2.89 13.86 -11.38
CA ILE A 29 4.27 13.49 -11.71
C ILE A 29 4.66 14.00 -13.11
N VAL A 30 3.82 13.75 -14.12
CA VAL A 30 4.08 14.17 -15.50
C VAL A 30 4.13 15.69 -15.61
N SER A 31 3.29 16.41 -14.86
CA SER A 31 3.28 17.88 -14.79
C SER A 31 4.45 18.45 -13.96
N GLY A 32 5.39 17.64 -13.48
CA GLY A 32 6.55 18.09 -12.70
C GLY A 32 6.23 18.43 -11.23
N LYS A 33 5.01 18.17 -10.75
CA LYS A 33 4.63 18.36 -9.34
C LYS A 33 5.09 17.17 -8.51
N THR A 34 6.40 17.12 -8.20
CA THR A 34 7.02 15.96 -7.55
C THR A 34 7.64 16.27 -6.19
N LYS A 35 7.66 17.55 -5.77
CA LYS A 35 8.25 17.95 -4.49
C LYS A 35 7.60 17.23 -3.31
N GLY A 36 8.41 16.60 -2.48
CA GLY A 36 7.97 15.79 -1.34
C GLY A 36 7.59 14.35 -1.67
N LEU A 37 7.66 13.91 -2.95
CA LEU A 37 7.50 12.50 -3.30
C LEU A 37 8.82 11.72 -3.16
N THR A 38 8.69 10.41 -2.99
CA THR A 38 9.82 9.47 -3.01
C THR A 38 9.46 8.22 -3.81
N LEU A 39 10.43 7.70 -4.56
CA LEU A 39 10.31 6.44 -5.30
C LEU A 39 10.23 5.23 -4.36
N VAL A 40 10.75 5.34 -3.14
CA VAL A 40 10.68 4.28 -2.11
C VAL A 40 9.24 3.87 -1.84
N LEU A 41 8.29 4.84 -1.85
CA LEU A 41 6.88 4.56 -1.67
C LEU A 41 6.33 3.61 -2.75
N TYR A 42 6.55 3.96 -4.01
CA TYR A 42 6.01 3.19 -5.14
C TYR A 42 6.72 1.85 -5.30
N GLY A 43 8.05 1.82 -5.10
CA GLY A 43 8.84 0.59 -5.12
C GLY A 43 8.43 -0.39 -4.03
N GLY A 44 8.26 0.08 -2.80
CA GLY A 44 7.79 -0.74 -1.68
C GLY A 44 6.40 -1.31 -1.94
N PHE A 45 5.45 -0.46 -2.36
CA PHE A 45 4.11 -0.91 -2.70
C PHE A 45 4.09 -1.93 -3.84
N MET A 46 4.90 -1.72 -4.87
CA MET A 46 5.00 -2.65 -5.99
C MET A 46 5.44 -4.05 -5.54
N ILE A 47 6.50 -4.13 -4.74
CA ILE A 47 6.96 -5.42 -4.18
C ILE A 47 5.86 -6.08 -3.36
N TYR A 48 5.22 -5.34 -2.45
CA TYR A 48 4.14 -5.87 -1.62
C TYR A 48 2.98 -6.43 -2.45
N ILE A 49 2.56 -5.70 -3.48
CA ILE A 49 1.44 -6.10 -4.34
C ILE A 49 1.82 -7.30 -5.20
N LEU A 50 3.05 -7.36 -5.73
CA LEU A 50 3.56 -8.51 -6.48
C LEU A 50 3.54 -9.78 -5.62
N VAL A 51 4.01 -9.72 -4.37
CA VAL A 51 3.94 -10.85 -3.45
C VAL A 51 2.50 -11.31 -3.24
N ASN A 52 1.57 -10.38 -3.01
CA ASN A 52 0.15 -10.72 -2.83
C ASN A 52 -0.49 -11.27 -4.11
N LEU A 53 -0.10 -10.80 -5.29
CA LEU A 53 -0.55 -11.34 -6.57
C LEU A 53 -0.12 -12.80 -6.72
N LEU A 54 1.16 -13.10 -6.49
CA LEU A 54 1.69 -14.46 -6.58
C LEU A 54 0.99 -15.42 -5.60
N LEU A 55 0.80 -14.99 -4.35
CA LEU A 55 0.06 -15.79 -3.35
C LEU A 55 -1.41 -15.99 -3.74
N SER A 56 -2.03 -15.01 -4.37
CA SER A 56 -3.42 -15.12 -4.84
C SER A 56 -3.55 -16.08 -6.02
N ILE A 57 -2.58 -16.10 -6.93
CA ILE A 57 -2.50 -17.06 -8.04
C ILE A 57 -2.32 -18.50 -7.48
N GLU A 58 -1.38 -18.67 -6.56
CA GLU A 58 -1.16 -20.00 -5.91
C GLU A 58 -2.44 -20.49 -5.22
N ALA A 59 -3.07 -19.62 -4.42
CA ALA A 59 -4.31 -19.95 -3.74
C ALA A 59 -5.46 -20.28 -4.71
N HIS A 60 -5.54 -19.60 -5.85
CA HIS A 60 -6.54 -19.87 -6.89
C HIS A 60 -6.31 -21.21 -7.58
N ASN A 61 -5.05 -21.58 -7.81
CA ASN A 61 -4.69 -22.87 -8.42
C ASN A 61 -5.11 -24.05 -7.52
N VAL A 62 -5.03 -23.87 -6.19
CA VAL A 62 -5.47 -24.89 -5.22
C VAL A 62 -7.00 -24.97 -5.14
N ASN A 63 -7.69 -23.83 -5.17
CA ASN A 63 -9.15 -23.78 -5.04
C ASN A 63 -9.73 -22.63 -5.89
N LYS A 64 -10.34 -22.99 -7.03
CA LYS A 64 -10.87 -22.07 -8.05
C LYS A 64 -12.20 -21.46 -7.61
N THR A 65 -12.14 -20.34 -6.87
CA THR A 65 -13.34 -19.57 -6.51
C THR A 65 -13.42 -18.24 -7.28
N LYS A 66 -14.64 -17.74 -7.49
CA LYS A 66 -14.86 -16.40 -8.12
C LYS A 66 -14.15 -15.29 -7.32
N GLY A 67 -14.21 -15.33 -6.00
CA GLY A 67 -13.55 -14.34 -5.14
C GLY A 67 -12.04 -14.30 -5.32
N ARG A 68 -11.38 -15.46 -5.41
CA ARG A 68 -9.93 -15.54 -5.68
C ARG A 68 -9.57 -15.01 -7.07
N LYS A 69 -10.40 -15.27 -8.07
CA LYS A 69 -10.22 -14.68 -9.41
C LYS A 69 -10.29 -13.15 -9.37
N TYR A 70 -11.24 -12.58 -8.62
CA TYR A 70 -11.34 -11.13 -8.45
C TYR A 70 -10.12 -10.55 -7.74
N LEU A 71 -9.56 -11.22 -6.73
CA LEU A 71 -8.32 -10.78 -6.07
C LEU A 71 -7.14 -10.73 -7.03
N ILE A 72 -6.97 -11.74 -7.91
CA ILE A 72 -5.93 -11.74 -8.94
C ILE A 72 -6.09 -10.52 -9.85
N ILE A 73 -7.30 -10.26 -10.33
CA ILE A 73 -7.57 -9.10 -11.20
C ILE A 73 -7.22 -7.78 -10.48
N ILE A 74 -7.67 -7.62 -9.23
CA ILE A 74 -7.38 -6.41 -8.43
C ILE A 74 -5.88 -6.23 -8.23
N TYR A 75 -5.15 -7.27 -7.81
CA TYR A 75 -3.70 -7.15 -7.62
C TYR A 75 -2.97 -6.91 -8.94
N SER A 76 -3.41 -7.50 -10.06
CA SER A 76 -2.84 -7.21 -11.39
C SER A 76 -3.04 -5.73 -11.78
N LEU A 77 -4.23 -5.18 -11.55
CA LEU A 77 -4.51 -3.76 -11.77
C LEU A 77 -3.63 -2.87 -10.89
N TRP A 78 -3.45 -3.22 -9.62
CA TRP A 78 -2.55 -2.49 -8.72
C TRP A 78 -1.09 -2.57 -9.17
N VAL A 79 -0.60 -3.74 -9.64
CA VAL A 79 0.76 -3.89 -10.20
C VAL A 79 0.97 -2.96 -11.37
N VAL A 80 0.04 -2.95 -12.33
CA VAL A 80 0.11 -2.04 -13.50
C VAL A 80 0.08 -0.58 -13.04
N SER A 81 -0.82 -0.23 -12.14
CA SER A 81 -1.00 1.13 -11.65
C SER A 81 0.21 1.66 -10.89
N ILE A 82 0.69 0.93 -9.88
CA ILE A 82 1.86 1.33 -9.09
C ILE A 82 3.13 1.25 -9.94
N GLY A 83 3.24 0.27 -10.83
CA GLY A 83 4.33 0.18 -11.81
C GLY A 83 4.39 1.41 -12.71
N SER A 84 3.24 1.89 -13.20
CA SER A 84 3.15 3.11 -14.00
C SER A 84 3.58 4.36 -13.19
N LEU A 85 3.19 4.46 -11.92
CA LEU A 85 3.65 5.53 -11.03
C LEU A 85 5.15 5.47 -10.77
N PHE A 86 5.69 4.27 -10.54
CA PHE A 86 7.11 4.06 -10.33
C PHE A 86 7.92 4.46 -11.56
N ILE A 87 7.55 3.96 -12.74
CA ILE A 87 8.22 4.26 -14.02
C ILE A 87 8.13 5.76 -14.34
N SER A 88 6.95 6.37 -14.23
CA SER A 88 6.77 7.80 -14.43
C SER A 88 7.61 8.63 -13.44
N GLY A 89 7.71 8.14 -12.20
CA GLY A 89 8.50 8.77 -11.15
C GLY A 89 10.01 8.69 -11.39
N MET A 90 10.52 7.60 -11.97
CA MET A 90 11.97 7.42 -12.22
C MET A 90 12.60 8.56 -13.03
N THR A 91 11.84 9.23 -13.88
CA THR A 91 12.31 10.34 -14.73
C THR A 91 12.11 11.72 -14.10
N LYS A 92 11.35 11.83 -13.03
CA LYS A 92 10.88 13.11 -12.46
C LYS A 92 11.13 13.26 -10.96
N ILE A 93 11.18 12.18 -10.22
CA ILE A 93 11.43 12.19 -8.77
C ILE A 93 12.92 11.98 -8.54
N LEU A 94 13.52 12.91 -7.83
CA LEU A 94 14.94 12.81 -7.49
C LEU A 94 15.15 11.69 -6.48
N TRP A 95 16.03 10.74 -6.83
CA TRP A 95 16.52 9.74 -5.90
C TRP A 95 17.61 10.35 -5.02
N ARG A 96 17.45 10.29 -3.71
CA ARG A 96 18.40 10.84 -2.73
C ARG A 96 19.21 9.71 -2.11
N GLY A 97 20.39 10.03 -1.59
CA GLY A 97 21.23 9.04 -0.88
C GLY A 97 20.49 8.36 0.27
N GLU A 98 19.65 9.14 0.99
CA GLU A 98 18.81 8.65 2.08
C GLU A 98 17.76 7.63 1.60
N ASP A 99 17.26 7.75 0.36
CA ASP A 99 16.31 6.77 -0.23
C ASP A 99 17.00 5.40 -0.41
N THR A 100 18.31 5.39 -0.68
CA THR A 100 19.10 4.15 -0.73
C THR A 100 19.19 3.51 0.64
N VAL A 101 19.50 4.30 1.67
CA VAL A 101 19.64 3.78 3.05
C VAL A 101 18.33 3.16 3.53
N ILE A 102 17.22 3.86 3.38
CA ILE A 102 15.93 3.31 3.81
C ILE A 102 15.52 2.08 3.00
N SER A 103 15.83 2.04 1.71
CA SER A 103 15.56 0.88 0.86
C SER A 103 16.35 -0.36 1.32
N ILE A 104 17.62 -0.19 1.70
CA ILE A 104 18.44 -1.25 2.27
C ILE A 104 17.85 -1.73 3.60
N ILE A 105 17.43 -0.82 4.48
CA ILE A 105 16.78 -1.16 5.76
C ILE A 105 15.52 -1.98 5.51
N ILE A 106 14.66 -1.55 4.60
CA ILE A 106 13.41 -2.27 4.24
C ILE A 106 13.73 -3.69 3.75
N LEU A 107 14.70 -3.84 2.86
CA LEU A 107 15.11 -5.14 2.33
C LEU A 107 15.69 -6.04 3.42
N PHE A 108 16.54 -5.50 4.28
CA PHE A 108 17.14 -6.24 5.41
C PHE A 108 16.07 -6.73 6.39
N LEU A 109 15.14 -5.86 6.81
CA LEU A 109 14.04 -6.22 7.71
C LEU A 109 13.11 -7.26 7.07
N SER A 110 12.87 -7.14 5.77
CA SER A 110 12.05 -8.11 5.03
C SER A 110 12.73 -9.48 4.96
N LEU A 111 14.01 -9.51 4.67
CA LEU A 111 14.80 -10.76 4.64
C LEU A 111 14.86 -11.42 6.03
N ALA A 112 15.14 -10.64 7.06
CA ALA A 112 15.15 -11.12 8.45
C ALA A 112 13.78 -11.71 8.84
N THR A 113 12.68 -11.05 8.43
CA THR A 113 11.32 -11.56 8.65
C THR A 113 11.09 -12.89 7.94
N LEU A 114 11.49 -13.02 6.68
CA LEU A 114 11.33 -14.25 5.91
C LEU A 114 12.14 -15.41 6.50
N ILE A 115 13.35 -15.13 6.99
CA ILE A 115 14.20 -16.12 7.65
C ILE A 115 13.56 -16.56 8.98
N TYR A 116 13.16 -15.60 9.82
CA TYR A 116 12.60 -15.88 11.14
C TYR A 116 11.30 -16.71 11.07
N PHE A 117 10.39 -16.36 10.16
CA PHE A 117 9.10 -17.04 9.98
C PHE A 117 9.16 -18.18 8.96
N LYS A 118 10.34 -18.57 8.46
CA LYS A 118 10.55 -19.64 7.49
C LYS A 118 9.72 -19.50 6.20
N GLY A 119 9.57 -18.27 5.74
CA GLY A 119 8.97 -17.95 4.44
C GLY A 119 7.74 -17.04 4.48
N VAL A 120 7.26 -16.73 3.29
CA VAL A 120 6.17 -15.76 3.07
C VAL A 120 4.78 -16.33 3.42
N LYS A 121 4.63 -17.65 3.55
CA LYS A 121 3.32 -18.29 3.81
C LYS A 121 2.84 -18.12 5.26
N ASP A 122 3.75 -17.87 6.18
CA ASP A 122 3.36 -17.59 7.56
C ASP A 122 2.56 -16.28 7.66
N PRO A 123 1.41 -16.26 8.37
CA PRO A 123 0.57 -15.08 8.48
C PRO A 123 1.26 -13.86 9.12
N PHE A 124 2.14 -14.08 10.11
CA PHE A 124 2.92 -13.00 10.70
C PHE A 124 3.98 -12.47 9.74
N SER A 125 4.62 -13.35 8.96
CA SER A 125 5.53 -12.93 7.89
C SER A 125 4.83 -11.98 6.93
N LYS A 126 3.62 -12.34 6.46
CA LYS A 126 2.80 -11.45 5.60
C LYS A 126 2.48 -10.12 6.28
N GLY A 127 2.13 -10.16 7.57
CA GLY A 127 1.86 -8.97 8.38
C GLY A 127 3.07 -8.03 8.43
N PHE A 128 4.24 -8.54 8.79
CA PHE A 128 5.48 -7.76 8.85
C PHE A 128 5.93 -7.27 7.46
N LEU A 129 5.83 -8.09 6.42
CA LEU A 129 6.10 -7.61 5.06
C LEU A 129 5.18 -6.46 4.66
N GLY A 130 3.92 -6.47 5.13
CA GLY A 130 3.02 -5.32 4.99
C GLY A 130 3.53 -4.08 5.73
N VAL A 131 4.10 -4.22 6.91
CA VAL A 131 4.73 -3.10 7.63
C VAL A 131 5.93 -2.56 6.85
N TRP A 132 6.85 -3.44 6.41
CA TRP A 132 8.09 -3.02 5.75
C TRP A 132 7.85 -2.42 4.37
N PHE A 133 7.00 -3.01 3.54
CA PHE A 133 6.79 -2.57 2.16
C PHE A 133 5.61 -1.60 1.95
N LYS A 134 4.73 -1.42 2.92
CA LYS A 134 3.68 -0.39 2.86
C LYS A 134 3.94 0.74 3.85
N SER A 135 3.98 0.42 5.14
CA SER A 135 3.92 1.42 6.19
C SER A 135 5.24 2.18 6.35
N LEU A 136 6.38 1.52 6.29
CA LEU A 136 7.66 2.18 6.38
C LEU A 136 7.94 3.13 5.19
N PRO A 137 7.63 2.77 3.92
CA PRO A 137 7.67 3.73 2.82
C PRO A 137 6.71 4.92 2.96
N GLN A 138 5.55 4.75 3.60
CA GLN A 138 4.64 5.86 3.90
C GLN A 138 5.23 6.82 4.94
N LEU A 139 5.83 6.29 6.01
CA LEU A 139 6.56 7.11 6.98
C LEU A 139 7.73 7.85 6.32
N TRP A 140 8.43 7.18 5.41
CA TRP A 140 9.49 7.81 4.62
C TRP A 140 8.96 8.93 3.72
N LEU A 141 7.77 8.76 3.13
CA LEU A 141 7.08 9.82 2.38
C LEU A 141 6.80 11.02 3.30
N ALA A 142 6.26 10.79 4.50
CA ALA A 142 6.01 11.87 5.47
C ALA A 142 7.29 12.61 5.86
N TYR A 143 8.37 11.88 6.15
CA TYR A 143 9.69 12.45 6.40
C TYR A 143 10.19 13.27 5.20
N THR A 144 10.07 12.74 3.99
CA THR A 144 10.48 13.43 2.76
C THR A 144 9.73 14.74 2.58
N MET A 145 8.43 14.75 2.79
CA MET A 145 7.62 15.99 2.74
C MET A 145 8.09 17.02 3.77
N LEU A 146 8.35 16.59 5.01
CA LEU A 146 8.85 17.47 6.07
C LEU A 146 10.24 18.03 5.76
N SER A 147 11.18 17.18 5.33
CA SER A 147 12.56 17.58 5.04
C SER A 147 12.66 18.55 3.85
N ILE A 148 11.77 18.43 2.88
CA ILE A 148 11.70 19.33 1.71
C ILE A 148 10.80 20.55 1.98
N GLY A 149 10.00 20.51 3.05
CA GLY A 149 9.02 21.55 3.36
C GLY A 149 7.87 21.63 2.36
N SER A 150 7.54 20.53 1.66
CA SER A 150 6.53 20.55 0.60
C SER A 150 5.80 19.21 0.45
N GLY A 151 4.47 19.26 0.41
CA GLY A 151 3.58 18.15 0.07
C GLY A 151 2.90 18.29 -1.30
N ILE A 152 3.36 19.21 -2.16
CA ILE A 152 2.69 19.52 -3.43
C ILE A 152 2.66 18.34 -4.39
N GLY A 153 3.67 17.46 -4.33
CA GLY A 153 3.74 16.28 -5.18
C GLY A 153 2.63 15.26 -4.92
N LEU A 154 2.13 15.19 -3.69
CA LEU A 154 1.06 14.26 -3.33
C LEU A 154 -0.30 14.86 -3.63
N HIS A 155 -1.06 14.23 -4.53
CA HIS A 155 -2.38 14.71 -4.91
C HIS A 155 -3.41 14.40 -3.80
N PRO A 156 -4.31 15.34 -3.42
CA PRO A 156 -5.28 15.12 -2.32
C PRO A 156 -6.20 13.91 -2.54
N ILE A 157 -6.58 13.62 -3.78
CA ILE A 157 -7.41 12.45 -4.10
C ILE A 157 -6.69 11.15 -3.71
N ASN A 158 -5.35 11.09 -3.76
CA ASN A 158 -4.58 9.92 -3.31
C ASN A 158 -4.75 9.66 -1.82
N LEU A 159 -4.75 10.73 -0.99
CA LEU A 159 -4.99 10.61 0.43
C LEU A 159 -6.40 10.08 0.71
N VAL A 160 -7.40 10.65 0.03
CA VAL A 160 -8.80 10.18 0.15
C VAL A 160 -8.91 8.71 -0.27
N ALA A 161 -8.36 8.33 -1.44
CA ALA A 161 -8.39 6.95 -1.93
C ALA A 161 -7.64 6.00 -0.98
N ALA A 162 -6.51 6.42 -0.41
CA ALA A 162 -5.76 5.64 0.57
C ALA A 162 -6.59 5.35 1.83
N HIS A 163 -7.27 6.35 2.39
CA HIS A 163 -8.15 6.16 3.54
C HIS A 163 -9.38 5.32 3.22
N LEU A 164 -10.02 5.55 2.07
CA LEU A 164 -11.18 4.76 1.63
C LEU A 164 -10.84 3.29 1.34
N THR A 165 -9.60 2.98 1.02
CA THR A 165 -9.16 1.59 0.82
C THR A 165 -8.67 0.94 2.10
N SER A 166 -7.91 1.64 2.94
CA SER A 166 -7.27 1.07 4.13
C SER A 166 -8.22 0.94 5.32
N THR A 167 -9.04 1.96 5.59
CA THR A 167 -9.94 1.95 6.76
C THR A 167 -11.01 0.85 6.71
N PRO A 168 -11.74 0.64 5.59
CA PRO A 168 -12.68 -0.48 5.49
C PRO A 168 -12.00 -1.85 5.62
N ARG A 169 -10.77 -2.00 5.13
CA ARG A 169 -10.00 -3.24 5.30
C ARG A 169 -9.65 -3.49 6.75
N LEU A 170 -9.21 -2.48 7.49
CA LEU A 170 -8.96 -2.59 8.93
C LEU A 170 -10.22 -3.00 9.69
N ILE A 171 -11.36 -2.35 9.41
CA ILE A 171 -12.65 -2.69 10.02
C ILE A 171 -13.02 -4.15 9.70
N HIS A 172 -12.87 -4.58 8.45
CA HIS A 172 -13.15 -5.95 8.05
C HIS A 172 -12.27 -6.96 8.82
N VAL A 173 -10.96 -6.73 8.89
CA VAL A 173 -10.02 -7.59 9.63
C VAL A 173 -10.38 -7.62 11.12
N PHE A 174 -10.80 -6.49 11.71
CA PHE A 174 -11.24 -6.45 13.10
C PHE A 174 -12.50 -7.28 13.34
N ILE A 175 -13.50 -7.19 12.46
CA ILE A 175 -14.75 -7.98 12.56
C ILE A 175 -14.44 -9.48 12.44
N VAL A 176 -13.65 -9.86 11.44
CA VAL A 176 -13.27 -11.28 11.20
C VAL A 176 -12.42 -11.80 12.37
N GLY A 177 -11.45 -11.03 12.84
CA GLY A 177 -10.62 -11.42 13.98
C GLY A 177 -11.43 -11.63 15.25
N ARG A 178 -12.41 -10.74 15.51
CA ARG A 178 -13.30 -10.89 16.67
C ARG A 178 -14.18 -12.14 16.57
N ALA A 179 -14.70 -12.45 15.38
CA ALA A 179 -15.50 -13.65 15.14
C ALA A 179 -14.66 -14.94 15.25
N GLY A 180 -13.43 -14.92 14.72
CA GLY A 180 -12.47 -16.05 14.73
C GLY A 180 -11.61 -16.14 15.99
N LYS A 181 -11.94 -15.42 17.08
CA LYS A 181 -11.18 -15.41 18.34
C LYS A 181 -9.69 -15.04 18.16
N TRP A 182 -9.39 -14.18 17.18
CA TRP A 182 -8.03 -13.67 16.92
C TRP A 182 -7.00 -14.79 16.67
N ASP A 183 -7.28 -15.64 15.71
CA ASP A 183 -6.34 -16.64 15.25
C ASP A 183 -5.04 -15.99 14.69
N ARG A 184 -4.08 -16.84 14.33
CA ARG A 184 -2.78 -16.40 13.85
C ARG A 184 -2.88 -15.57 12.55
N GLU A 185 -3.83 -15.93 11.68
CA GLU A 185 -4.04 -15.22 10.41
C GLU A 185 -4.62 -13.82 10.63
N ALA A 186 -5.68 -13.70 11.44
CA ALA A 186 -6.30 -12.42 11.79
C ALA A 186 -5.32 -11.47 12.47
N ARG A 187 -4.44 -11.96 13.36
CA ARG A 187 -3.41 -11.15 14.01
C ARG A 187 -2.36 -10.64 13.02
N GLY A 188 -1.89 -11.49 12.09
CA GLY A 188 -0.96 -11.08 11.05
C GLY A 188 -1.53 -10.00 10.13
N LEU A 189 -2.77 -10.17 9.67
CA LEU A 189 -3.49 -9.18 8.88
C LEU A 189 -3.72 -7.88 9.66
N MET A 190 -4.10 -7.97 10.94
CA MET A 190 -4.31 -6.81 11.80
C MET A 190 -3.04 -5.97 11.91
N LEU A 191 -1.88 -6.58 12.12
CA LEU A 191 -0.59 -5.88 12.17
C LEU A 191 -0.36 -5.05 10.90
N SER A 192 -0.57 -5.64 9.73
CA SER A 192 -0.42 -4.95 8.45
C SER A 192 -1.41 -3.81 8.25
N GLU A 193 -2.69 -4.01 8.59
CA GLU A 193 -3.72 -3.01 8.31
C GLU A 193 -3.75 -1.87 9.34
N VAL A 194 -3.47 -2.15 10.61
CA VAL A 194 -3.30 -1.08 11.63
C VAL A 194 -2.13 -0.18 11.26
N SER A 195 -0.96 -0.77 10.98
CA SER A 195 0.21 0.02 10.60
C SER A 195 -0.05 0.87 9.35
N ASN A 196 -0.71 0.30 8.34
CA ASN A 196 -1.07 1.00 7.11
C ASN A 196 -2.01 2.19 7.35
N VAL A 197 -3.05 2.03 8.17
CA VAL A 197 -4.00 3.12 8.50
C VAL A 197 -3.29 4.21 9.31
N VAL A 198 -2.54 3.84 10.33
CA VAL A 198 -1.81 4.82 11.18
C VAL A 198 -0.83 5.64 10.35
N THR A 199 -0.07 5.00 9.48
CA THR A 199 0.91 5.71 8.65
C THR A 199 0.26 6.62 7.61
N TRP A 200 -0.89 6.25 7.04
CA TRP A 200 -1.65 7.16 6.17
C TRP A 200 -2.20 8.37 6.94
N TRP A 201 -2.62 8.22 8.21
CA TRP A 201 -2.98 9.36 9.04
C TRP A 201 -1.79 10.28 9.30
N ILE A 202 -0.60 9.73 9.56
CA ILE A 202 0.64 10.53 9.71
C ILE A 202 0.93 11.30 8.41
N VAL A 203 0.91 10.63 7.25
CA VAL A 203 1.12 11.27 5.94
C VAL A 203 0.12 12.40 5.70
N THR A 204 -1.16 12.16 5.99
CA THR A 204 -2.22 13.16 5.82
C THR A 204 -2.02 14.37 6.73
N THR A 205 -1.67 14.13 8.00
CA THR A 205 -1.39 15.21 8.96
C THR A 205 -0.21 16.07 8.51
N VAL A 206 0.89 15.45 8.10
CA VAL A 206 2.06 16.16 7.57
C VAL A 206 1.69 16.97 6.32
N TRP A 207 0.95 16.35 5.41
CA TRP A 207 0.49 17.01 4.18
C TRP A 207 -0.38 18.24 4.48
N LEU A 208 -1.33 18.12 5.44
CA LEU A 208 -2.18 19.24 5.87
C LEU A 208 -1.36 20.36 6.49
N ILE A 209 -0.44 20.07 7.41
CA ILE A 209 0.43 21.07 8.06
C ILE A 209 1.20 21.86 6.99
N LEU A 210 1.82 21.17 6.03
CA LEU A 210 2.60 21.83 4.99
C LEU A 210 1.74 22.65 4.01
N ARG A 211 0.47 22.29 3.82
CA ARG A 211 -0.48 23.07 3.00
C ARG A 211 -0.98 24.32 3.70
N THR A 212 -1.24 24.23 5.01
CA THR A 212 -1.72 25.38 5.79
C THR A 212 -0.60 26.37 6.13
N ALA A 213 0.64 25.92 6.23
CA ALA A 213 1.80 26.78 6.46
C ALA A 213 2.23 27.60 5.22
N LEU A 214 1.70 27.29 4.03
CA LEU A 214 2.01 27.97 2.77
C LEU A 214 0.92 28.99 2.35
N VAL A 215 -0.12 29.15 3.16
CA VAL A 215 -1.16 30.16 3.00
C VAL A 215 -0.95 31.29 4.01
#